data_6510dee276f66697607480ac91e20cb9
#
_entry.id   6510dee276f66697607480ac91e20cb9
#
_cell.length_a   1.000
_cell.length_b   1.000
_cell.length_c   1.000
_cell.angle_alpha   90.00
_cell.angle_beta   90.00
_cell.angle_gamma   90.00
#
_symmetry.space_group_name_H-M   'P 1'
#
loop_
_entity.id
_entity.type
_entity.pdbx_description
1 polymer ?
#
loop_
_entity_poly.entity_id
_entity_poly.type
_entity_poly.pdbx_seq_one_letter_code
_entity_poly.pdbx_strand_id
1 'polypeptide(L)'
;TAHVETARQHNDKWLAWLMQEIRKLGLEVTPSIANFVLIHFPVSKGKTAEDADAFLTKRGLVLRRVKAYHLPNALRMTVGSEEANRLVVAALAEFVGKKP
;
A
#
# COMPACT_ATOMS: atom_id res chain seq x y z
N THR A 1 -19.12 -21.32 -1.76
CA THR A 1 -19.44 -21.38 -0.35
C THR A 1 -19.39 -19.98 0.27
N ALA A 2 -20.15 -19.77 1.34
CA ALA A 2 -20.26 -18.47 2.01
C ALA A 2 -18.92 -17.95 2.50
N HIS A 3 -18.02 -18.84 2.91
CA HIS A 3 -16.70 -18.50 3.41
C HIS A 3 -15.84 -17.85 2.33
N VAL A 4 -15.85 -18.42 1.13
CA VAL A 4 -15.05 -17.89 0.02
C VAL A 4 -15.59 -16.55 -0.44
N GLU A 5 -16.90 -16.39 -0.49
CA GLU A 5 -17.52 -15.13 -0.89
C GLU A 5 -17.24 -14.02 0.11
N THR A 6 -17.28 -14.33 1.42
CA THR A 6 -17.00 -13.33 2.45
C THR A 6 -15.57 -12.83 2.35
N ALA A 7 -14.60 -13.74 2.12
CA ALA A 7 -13.20 -13.37 1.97
C ALA A 7 -13.00 -12.51 0.72
N ARG A 8 -13.68 -12.86 -0.39
CA ARG A 8 -13.59 -12.08 -1.63
C ARG A 8 -14.17 -10.69 -1.44
N GLN A 9 -15.34 -10.58 -0.79
CA GLN A 9 -15.98 -9.29 -0.53
C GLN A 9 -15.09 -8.40 0.32
N HIS A 10 -14.48 -8.96 1.36
CA HIS A 10 -13.54 -8.23 2.21
C HIS A 10 -12.36 -7.71 1.37
N ASN A 11 -11.77 -8.59 0.58
CA ASN A 11 -10.64 -8.23 -0.26
C ASN A 11 -11.00 -7.13 -1.26
N ASP A 12 -12.12 -7.28 -1.97
CA ASP A 12 -12.57 -6.31 -2.97
C ASP A 12 -12.85 -4.94 -2.34
N LYS A 13 -13.51 -4.94 -1.19
CA LYS A 13 -13.84 -3.71 -0.47
C LYS A 13 -12.56 -2.96 -0.07
N TRP A 14 -11.63 -3.66 0.55
CA TRP A 14 -10.43 -3.03 1.06
C TRP A 14 -9.42 -2.68 -0.03
N LEU A 15 -9.41 -3.45 -1.13
CA LEU A 15 -8.60 -3.12 -2.29
C LEU A 15 -9.03 -1.77 -2.87
N ALA A 16 -10.33 -1.58 -3.06
CA ALA A 16 -10.88 -0.33 -3.57
C ALA A 16 -10.59 0.83 -2.62
N TRP A 17 -10.76 0.61 -1.32
CA TRP A 17 -10.51 1.61 -0.29
C TRP A 17 -9.04 2.03 -0.28
N LEU A 18 -8.13 1.06 -0.31
CA LEU A 18 -6.69 1.33 -0.33
C LEU A 18 -6.30 2.15 -1.55
N MET A 19 -6.79 1.76 -2.73
CA MET A 19 -6.48 2.50 -3.96
C MET A 19 -6.93 3.95 -3.85
N GLN A 20 -8.13 4.16 -3.34
CA GLN A 20 -8.70 5.49 -3.20
C GLN A 20 -7.90 6.33 -2.20
N GLU A 21 -7.61 5.79 -1.02
CA GLU A 21 -6.91 6.53 0.03
C GLU A 21 -5.46 6.83 -0.34
N ILE A 22 -4.78 5.87 -0.96
CA ILE A 22 -3.39 6.08 -1.37
C ILE A 22 -3.30 7.13 -2.48
N ARG A 23 -4.25 7.12 -3.42
CA ARG A 23 -4.30 8.14 -4.47
C ARG A 23 -4.54 9.54 -3.90
N LYS A 24 -5.31 9.65 -2.84
CA LYS A 24 -5.52 10.94 -2.16
C LYS A 24 -4.24 11.51 -1.59
N LEU A 25 -3.27 10.65 -1.30
CA LEU A 25 -1.96 11.08 -0.80
C LEU A 25 -1.03 11.56 -1.91
N GLY A 26 -1.46 11.46 -3.15
CA GLY A 26 -0.65 11.87 -4.29
C GLY A 26 0.25 10.77 -4.82
N LEU A 27 0.09 9.54 -4.35
CA LEU A 27 0.86 8.39 -4.83
C LEU A 27 0.08 7.66 -5.91
N GLU A 28 0.81 7.09 -6.87
CA GLU A 28 0.20 6.26 -7.89
C GLU A 28 0.02 4.85 -7.36
N VAL A 29 -1.08 4.22 -7.76
CA VAL A 29 -1.40 2.86 -7.36
C VAL A 29 -1.81 2.07 -8.59
N THR A 30 -1.20 0.91 -8.76
CA THR A 30 -1.59 -0.03 -9.81
C THR A 30 -2.43 -1.13 -9.16
N PRO A 31 -3.71 -1.28 -9.56
CA PRO A 31 -4.54 -2.34 -9.01
C PRO A 31 -4.11 -3.71 -9.53
N SER A 32 -4.38 -4.73 -8.74
CA SER A 32 -4.12 -6.11 -9.11
C SER A 32 -5.43 -6.89 -9.03
N ILE A 33 -5.52 -7.98 -9.77
CA ILE A 33 -6.64 -8.90 -9.65
C ILE A 33 -6.48 -9.84 -8.45
N ALA A 34 -5.30 -9.81 -7.82
CA ALA A 34 -5.00 -10.58 -6.61
C ALA A 34 -5.32 -9.72 -5.38
N ASN A 35 -4.77 -10.09 -4.24
CA ASN A 35 -5.03 -9.44 -2.96
C ASN A 35 -3.98 -8.39 -2.60
N PHE A 36 -3.40 -7.72 -3.58
CA PHE A 36 -2.40 -6.68 -3.32
C PHE A 36 -2.52 -5.53 -4.31
N VAL A 37 -1.90 -4.41 -3.96
CA VAL A 37 -1.75 -3.25 -4.84
C VAL A 37 -0.27 -2.90 -4.91
N LEU A 38 0.12 -2.27 -6.02
CA LEU A 38 1.48 -1.76 -6.18
C LEU A 38 1.42 -0.25 -5.97
N ILE A 39 2.21 0.24 -5.01
CA ILE A 39 2.27 1.65 -4.69
C ILE A 39 3.55 2.21 -5.30
N HIS A 40 3.42 3.20 -6.16
CA HIS A 40 4.54 3.82 -6.86
C HIS A 40 4.93 5.12 -6.15
N PHE A 41 6.21 5.28 -5.92
CA PHE A 41 6.74 6.45 -5.22
C PHE A 41 7.49 7.36 -6.17
N PRO A 42 7.59 8.68 -5.85
CA PRO A 42 8.38 9.59 -6.68
C PRO A 42 9.86 9.26 -6.56
N VAL A 43 10.65 9.76 -7.53
CA VAL A 43 12.10 9.56 -7.53
C VAL A 43 12.80 10.66 -6.73
N SER A 44 12.04 11.49 -6.04
CA SER A 44 12.57 12.59 -5.23
C SER A 44 13.26 12.07 -3.98
N LYS A 45 14.40 12.64 -3.66
CA LYS A 45 15.16 12.27 -2.47
C LYS A 45 14.29 12.38 -1.21
N GLY A 46 14.31 11.34 -0.41
CA GLY A 46 13.52 11.28 0.83
C GLY A 46 12.10 10.76 0.64
N LYS A 47 11.66 10.54 -0.62
CA LYS A 47 10.29 10.11 -0.92
C LYS A 47 10.25 8.88 -1.84
N THR A 48 11.37 8.19 -1.99
CA THR A 48 11.44 7.00 -2.85
C THR A 48 10.83 5.78 -2.17
N ALA A 49 10.65 4.70 -2.93
CA ALA A 49 10.17 3.43 -2.37
C ALA A 49 11.11 2.91 -1.28
N GLU A 50 12.42 3.08 -1.47
CA GLU A 50 13.41 2.68 -0.49
C GLU A 50 13.25 3.47 0.80
N ASP A 51 13.05 4.78 0.70
CA ASP A 51 12.80 5.64 1.86
C ASP A 51 11.52 5.25 2.57
N ALA A 52 10.46 4.96 1.81
CA ALA A 52 9.18 4.53 2.36
C ALA A 52 9.31 3.18 3.07
N ASP A 53 10.05 2.24 2.48
CA ASP A 53 10.28 0.93 3.07
C ASP A 53 10.96 1.07 4.45
N ALA A 54 12.00 1.89 4.53
CA ALA A 54 12.69 2.13 5.79
C ALA A 54 11.77 2.80 6.82
N PHE A 55 10.98 3.79 6.38
CA PHE A 55 10.04 4.50 7.25
C PHE A 55 8.99 3.56 7.83
N LEU A 56 8.39 2.74 6.97
CA LEU A 56 7.34 1.81 7.37
C LEU A 56 7.89 0.69 8.25
N THR A 57 9.07 0.18 7.94
CA THR A 57 9.69 -0.90 8.71
C THR A 57 9.95 -0.46 10.15
N LYS A 58 10.35 0.78 10.35
CA LYS A 58 10.56 1.33 11.70
C LYS A 58 9.27 1.35 12.53
N ARG A 59 8.14 1.37 11.85
CA ARG A 59 6.83 1.36 12.51
C ARG A 59 6.23 -0.03 12.61
N GLY A 60 7.00 -1.05 12.26
CA GLY A 60 6.55 -2.44 12.29
C GLY A 60 5.65 -2.82 11.12
N LEU A 61 5.65 -1.99 10.07
CA LEU A 61 4.83 -2.24 8.87
C LEU A 61 5.74 -2.64 7.73
N VAL A 62 5.69 -3.91 7.33
CA VAL A 62 6.59 -4.44 6.30
C VAL A 62 5.83 -4.65 5.00
N LEU A 63 6.21 -3.90 3.97
CA LEU A 63 5.72 -4.07 2.61
C LEU A 63 6.84 -4.71 1.80
N ARG A 64 6.49 -5.37 0.68
CA ARG A 64 7.48 -6.05 -0.13
C ARG A 64 7.98 -5.16 -1.26
N ARG A 65 9.27 -5.20 -1.48
CA ARG A 65 9.88 -4.54 -2.63
C ARG A 65 9.70 -5.42 -3.85
N VAL A 66 9.45 -4.78 -5.01
CA VAL A 66 9.12 -5.52 -6.23
C VAL A 66 10.17 -5.34 -7.32
N LYS A 67 11.43 -5.41 -6.93
CA LYS A 67 12.55 -5.32 -7.88
C LYS A 67 12.46 -6.38 -8.98
N ALA A 68 11.94 -7.56 -8.63
CA ALA A 68 11.81 -8.65 -9.58
C ALA A 68 10.84 -8.35 -10.72
N TYR A 69 9.99 -7.34 -10.56
CA TYR A 69 9.04 -6.92 -11.60
C TYR A 69 9.55 -5.71 -12.37
N HIS A 70 10.83 -5.40 -12.27
CA HIS A 70 11.43 -4.20 -12.89
C HIS A 70 10.77 -2.90 -12.45
N LEU A 71 10.29 -2.89 -11.20
CA LEU A 71 9.65 -1.71 -10.59
C LEU A 71 10.41 -1.32 -9.32
N PRO A 72 11.64 -0.81 -9.46
CA PRO A 72 12.50 -0.55 -8.29
C PRO A 72 11.95 0.53 -7.36
N ASN A 73 11.02 1.36 -7.84
CA ASN A 73 10.47 2.45 -7.05
C ASN A 73 9.02 2.20 -6.64
N ALA A 74 8.66 0.94 -6.45
CA ALA A 74 7.31 0.57 -6.02
C ALA A 74 7.39 -0.40 -4.84
N LEU A 75 6.33 -0.42 -4.03
CA LEU A 75 6.17 -1.38 -2.94
C LEU A 75 4.86 -2.13 -3.16
N ARG A 76 4.86 -3.41 -2.80
CA ARG A 76 3.67 -4.25 -2.87
C ARG A 76 3.02 -4.32 -1.49
N MET A 77 1.77 -3.88 -1.42
CA MET A 77 0.99 -3.95 -0.19
C MET A 77 -0.11 -4.98 -0.35
N THR A 78 -0.07 -6.01 0.49
CA THR A 78 -1.12 -7.02 0.52
C THR A 78 -2.28 -6.53 1.38
N VAL A 79 -3.51 -6.77 0.92
CA VAL A 79 -4.70 -6.44 1.69
C VAL A 79 -4.72 -7.27 2.97
N GLY A 80 -4.78 -6.60 4.11
CA GLY A 80 -4.81 -7.25 5.42
C GLY A 80 -6.12 -6.97 6.14
N SER A 81 -6.07 -6.99 7.47
CA SER A 81 -7.22 -6.63 8.29
C SER A 81 -7.52 -5.14 8.14
N GLU A 82 -8.72 -4.73 8.56
CA GLU A 82 -9.09 -3.32 8.56
C GLU A 82 -8.06 -2.49 9.32
N GLU A 83 -7.67 -2.95 10.51
CA GLU A 83 -6.70 -2.23 11.33
C GLU A 83 -5.36 -2.09 10.63
N ALA A 84 -4.85 -3.18 10.05
CA ALA A 84 -3.57 -3.14 9.35
C ALA A 84 -3.63 -2.21 8.15
N ASN A 85 -4.71 -2.25 7.37
CA ASN A 85 -4.87 -1.40 6.19
C ASN A 85 -4.87 0.07 6.58
N ARG A 86 -5.58 0.43 7.65
CA ARG A 86 -5.65 1.81 8.13
C ARG A 86 -4.31 2.29 8.66
N LEU A 87 -3.57 1.42 9.36
CA LEU A 87 -2.26 1.77 9.88
C LEU A 87 -1.26 2.08 8.76
N VAL A 88 -1.29 1.28 7.68
CA VAL A 88 -0.41 1.53 6.55
C VAL A 88 -0.74 2.86 5.87
N VAL A 89 -2.02 3.14 5.65
CA VAL A 89 -2.43 4.40 5.03
C VAL A 89 -2.03 5.60 5.89
N ALA A 90 -2.24 5.50 7.21
CA ALA A 90 -1.85 6.56 8.13
C ALA A 90 -0.35 6.81 8.11
N ALA A 91 0.45 5.73 8.09
CA ALA A 91 1.90 5.85 8.02
C ALA A 91 2.36 6.45 6.69
N LEU A 92 1.72 6.06 5.59
CA LEU A 92 2.02 6.64 4.28
C LEU A 92 1.68 8.13 4.24
N ALA A 93 0.58 8.53 4.88
CA ALA A 93 0.20 9.94 4.97
C ALA A 93 1.27 10.75 5.69
N GLU A 94 1.80 10.24 6.79
CA GLU A 94 2.91 10.88 7.49
C GLU A 94 4.16 10.94 6.62
N PHE A 95 4.45 9.85 5.91
CA PHE A 95 5.64 9.78 5.06
C PHE A 95 5.62 10.85 3.96
N VAL A 96 4.46 11.07 3.33
CA VAL A 96 4.34 12.08 2.27
C VAL A 96 4.06 13.48 2.81
N GLY A 97 3.91 13.62 4.12
CA GLY A 97 3.68 14.91 4.76
C GLY A 97 2.25 15.42 4.69
N LYS A 98 1.29 14.53 4.46
CA LYS A 98 -0.13 14.88 4.45
C LYS A 98 -0.81 14.34 5.70
N LYS A 99 -1.74 15.13 6.23
CA LYS A 99 -2.53 14.65 7.37
C LYS A 99 -3.59 13.68 6.86
N PRO A 100 -3.82 12.59 7.62
CA PRO A 100 -4.84 11.63 7.23
C PRO A 100 -6.23 12.22 7.26
#